data_39216ebc93d28b6174e1b9305ed96c92
#
_entry.id   39216ebc93d28b6174e1b9305ed96c92
#
_cell.length_a   1.000
_cell.length_b   1.000
_cell.length_c   1.000
_cell.angle_alpha   90.00
_cell.angle_beta   90.00
_cell.angle_gamma   90.00
#
_symmetry.space_group_name_H-M   'P 1'
#
loop_
_entity.id
_entity.type
_entity.pdbx_description
1 polymer ?
#
loop_
_entity_poly.entity_id
_entity_poly.type
_entity_poly.pdbx_seq_one_letter_code
_entity_poly.pdbx_strand_id
1 'polypeptide(L)'
;MAFYGLPKDKIPALYEHLAAIQKLYGDAGVQGFFGDNLIALSRNLSFMGDASFMDAVRANQSGDDDGEKTWRLHVCCWAARGALSLSGDFVECGVYQGLSAGVVAQYLAFANQNRAFYLYDTFAG
;
A
#
# COMPACT_ATOMS: atom_id res chain seq x y z
N MET A 1 -8.87 -9.40 -0.65
CA MET A 1 -8.75 -8.60 -1.91
C MET A 1 -9.71 -7.43 -1.84
N ALA A 2 -9.22 -6.19 -1.85
CA ALA A 2 -10.07 -5.00 -1.85
C ALA A 2 -10.16 -4.40 -3.26
N PHE A 3 -11.36 -4.43 -3.82
CA PHE A 3 -11.70 -3.78 -5.08
C PHE A 3 -12.91 -2.88 -4.87
N TYR A 4 -12.79 -1.62 -5.26
CA TYR A 4 -13.77 -0.56 -5.01
C TYR A 4 -14.43 -0.10 -6.31
N GLY A 5 -15.59 0.53 -6.19
CA GLY A 5 -16.28 1.16 -7.31
C GLY A 5 -17.20 0.25 -8.11
N LEU A 6 -17.31 -1.04 -7.76
CA LEU A 6 -18.27 -1.95 -8.36
C LEU A 6 -19.57 -2.01 -7.53
N PRO A 7 -20.75 -2.17 -8.17
CA PRO A 7 -21.98 -2.50 -7.47
C PRO A 7 -21.83 -3.78 -6.64
N LYS A 8 -22.40 -3.79 -5.43
CA LYS A 8 -22.22 -4.89 -4.46
C LYS A 8 -22.60 -6.26 -5.00
N ASP A 9 -23.60 -6.33 -5.87
CA ASP A 9 -24.08 -7.56 -6.51
C ASP A 9 -23.08 -8.14 -7.53
N LYS A 10 -22.12 -7.34 -8.02
CA LYS A 10 -21.08 -7.78 -8.96
C LYS A 10 -19.77 -8.23 -8.29
N ILE A 11 -19.59 -7.90 -7.02
CA ILE A 11 -18.38 -8.22 -6.27
C ILE A 11 -18.09 -9.73 -6.21
N PRO A 12 -19.09 -10.62 -5.93
CA PRO A 12 -18.82 -12.06 -5.89
C PRO A 12 -18.30 -12.62 -7.22
N ALA A 13 -18.90 -12.20 -8.35
CA ALA A 13 -18.46 -12.63 -9.67
C ALA A 13 -17.04 -12.13 -9.99
N LEU A 14 -16.69 -10.89 -9.60
CA LEU A 14 -15.33 -10.39 -9.74
C LEU A 14 -14.33 -11.28 -8.99
N TYR A 15 -14.61 -11.61 -7.74
CA TYR A 15 -13.70 -12.43 -6.93
C TYR A 15 -13.53 -13.85 -7.48
N GLU A 16 -14.60 -14.45 -8.01
CA GLU A 16 -14.52 -15.75 -8.69
C GLU A 16 -13.56 -15.70 -9.88
N HIS A 17 -13.69 -14.68 -10.74
CA HIS A 17 -12.79 -14.53 -11.90
C HIS A 17 -11.35 -14.21 -11.48
N LEU A 18 -11.15 -13.37 -10.47
CA LEU A 18 -9.82 -13.06 -9.95
C LEU A 18 -9.15 -14.31 -9.35
N ALA A 19 -9.89 -15.14 -8.62
CA ALA A 19 -9.38 -16.38 -8.07
C ALA A 19 -8.95 -17.36 -9.19
N ALA A 20 -9.73 -17.44 -10.27
CA ALA A 20 -9.38 -18.26 -11.43
C ALA A 20 -8.09 -17.78 -12.12
N ILE A 21 -7.94 -16.46 -12.32
CA ILE A 21 -6.72 -15.86 -12.87
C ILE A 21 -5.53 -16.12 -11.93
N GLN A 22 -5.69 -15.87 -10.64
CA GLN A 22 -4.65 -16.09 -9.64
C GLN A 22 -4.17 -17.54 -9.62
N LYS A 23 -5.11 -18.50 -9.75
CA LYS A 23 -4.78 -19.91 -9.84
C LYS A 23 -3.98 -20.24 -11.09
N LEU A 24 -4.39 -19.76 -12.27
CA LEU A 24 -3.68 -20.00 -13.54
C LEU A 24 -2.22 -19.51 -13.48
N TYR A 25 -1.99 -18.31 -12.93
CA TYR A 25 -0.64 -17.77 -12.79
C TYR A 25 0.17 -18.52 -11.72
N GLY A 26 -0.48 -18.86 -10.60
CA GLY A 26 0.16 -19.66 -9.53
C GLY A 26 0.58 -21.04 -10.01
N ASP A 27 -0.27 -21.74 -10.77
CA ASP A 27 0.04 -23.05 -11.37
C ASP A 27 1.23 -22.96 -12.35
N ALA A 28 1.43 -21.82 -13.00
CA ALA A 28 2.57 -21.52 -13.85
C ALA A 28 3.82 -21.01 -13.09
N GLY A 29 3.78 -20.95 -11.76
CA GLY A 29 4.87 -20.43 -10.94
C GLY A 29 5.10 -18.91 -11.06
N VAL A 30 4.11 -18.18 -11.56
CA VAL A 30 4.18 -16.72 -11.74
C VAL A 30 3.46 -16.01 -10.60
N GLN A 31 4.18 -15.12 -9.93
CA GLN A 31 3.60 -14.29 -8.89
C GLN A 31 2.77 -13.15 -9.47
N GLY A 32 1.64 -12.85 -8.83
CA GLY A 32 0.79 -11.71 -9.13
C GLY A 32 0.40 -10.96 -7.87
N PHE A 33 0.17 -9.67 -7.99
CA PHE A 33 -0.45 -8.84 -6.97
C PHE A 33 -1.91 -8.59 -7.35
N PHE A 34 -2.81 -8.78 -6.39
CA PHE A 34 -4.25 -8.59 -6.54
C PHE A 34 -4.78 -7.82 -5.33
N GLY A 35 -5.05 -6.56 -5.48
CA GLY A 35 -5.56 -5.71 -4.40
C GLY A 35 -5.62 -4.25 -4.80
N ASP A 36 -6.36 -3.45 -4.04
CA ASP A 36 -6.41 -1.99 -4.20
C ASP A 36 -6.77 -1.54 -5.64
N ASN A 37 -7.75 -2.20 -6.26
CA ASN A 37 -8.15 -2.00 -7.67
C ASN A 37 -7.00 -2.21 -8.69
N LEU A 38 -5.95 -2.92 -8.30
CA LEU A 38 -4.79 -3.21 -9.15
C LEU A 38 -4.61 -4.72 -9.31
N ILE A 39 -4.38 -5.14 -10.54
CA ILE A 39 -3.87 -6.47 -10.89
C ILE A 39 -2.52 -6.28 -11.56
N ALA A 40 -1.46 -6.76 -10.93
CA ALA A 40 -0.11 -6.70 -11.51
C ALA A 40 0.44 -8.11 -11.68
N LEU A 41 0.58 -8.54 -12.94
CA LEU A 41 1.07 -9.86 -13.31
C LEU A 41 2.49 -9.74 -13.85
N SER A 42 3.34 -10.72 -13.53
CA SER A 42 4.73 -10.77 -14.02
C SER A 42 5.52 -9.48 -13.74
N ARG A 43 5.25 -8.83 -12.62
CA ARG A 43 5.98 -7.63 -12.16
C ARG A 43 6.92 -7.98 -11.01
N ASN A 44 7.87 -7.10 -10.75
CA ASN A 44 8.74 -7.23 -9.60
C ASN A 44 7.94 -6.97 -8.31
N LEU A 45 7.79 -8.00 -7.49
CA LEU A 45 7.10 -7.98 -6.20
C LEU A 45 8.08 -8.13 -5.02
N SER A 46 9.38 -7.87 -5.23
CA SER A 46 10.42 -8.05 -4.21
C SER A 46 10.17 -7.22 -2.94
N PHE A 47 9.44 -6.12 -3.04
CA PHE A 47 9.04 -5.31 -1.88
C PHE A 47 8.18 -6.09 -0.87
N MET A 48 7.44 -7.11 -1.30
CA MET A 48 6.66 -7.96 -0.41
C MET A 48 7.55 -8.87 0.46
N GLY A 49 8.81 -9.04 0.07
CA GLY A 49 9.84 -9.73 0.86
C GLY A 49 10.69 -8.78 1.73
N ASP A 50 10.50 -7.47 1.63
CA ASP A 50 11.17 -6.49 2.50
C ASP A 50 10.52 -6.52 3.89
N ALA A 51 11.21 -7.14 4.85
CA ALA A 51 10.70 -7.31 6.21
C ALA A 51 10.42 -5.95 6.88
N SER A 52 11.29 -4.96 6.71
CA SER A 52 11.13 -3.64 7.30
C SER A 52 9.89 -2.93 6.77
N PHE A 53 9.64 -3.04 5.46
CA PHE A 53 8.44 -2.50 4.84
C PHE A 53 7.18 -3.23 5.32
N MET A 54 7.18 -4.55 5.29
CA MET A 54 6.02 -5.34 5.70
C MET A 54 5.70 -5.20 7.20
N ASP A 55 6.72 -5.03 8.05
CA ASP A 55 6.53 -4.73 9.47
C ASP A 55 5.89 -3.35 9.67
N ALA A 56 6.34 -2.34 8.91
CA ALA A 56 5.71 -1.02 8.94
C ALA A 56 4.25 -1.07 8.49
N VAL A 57 3.93 -1.83 7.43
CA VAL A 57 2.54 -2.01 6.98
C VAL A 57 1.71 -2.65 8.09
N ARG A 58 2.15 -3.78 8.64
CA ARG A 58 1.42 -4.50 9.71
C ARG A 58 1.19 -3.66 10.96
N ALA A 59 2.19 -2.88 11.36
CA ALA A 59 2.11 -2.05 12.56
C ALA A 59 1.13 -0.87 12.45
N ASN A 60 0.84 -0.43 11.22
CA ASN A 60 -0.01 0.72 10.96
C ASN A 60 -1.40 0.36 10.39
N GLN A 61 -1.68 -0.93 10.18
CA GLN A 61 -3.00 -1.38 9.76
C GLN A 61 -4.05 -1.13 10.85
N SER A 62 -5.21 -0.61 10.45
CA SER A 62 -6.40 -0.44 11.30
C SER A 62 -7.57 -1.32 10.87
N GLY A 63 -7.51 -1.92 9.69
CA GLY A 63 -8.55 -2.81 9.14
C GLY A 63 -7.98 -3.89 8.24
N ASP A 64 -8.79 -4.91 7.98
CA ASP A 64 -8.38 -6.09 7.19
C ASP A 64 -7.98 -5.73 5.75
N ASP A 65 -8.62 -4.70 5.17
CA ASP A 65 -8.34 -4.25 3.80
C ASP A 65 -7.05 -3.45 3.66
N ASP A 66 -6.47 -2.97 4.76
CA ASP A 66 -5.28 -2.11 4.70
C ASP A 66 -4.04 -2.86 4.19
N GLY A 67 -3.92 -4.15 4.53
CA GLY A 67 -2.84 -5.01 4.05
C GLY A 67 -2.84 -5.20 2.53
N GLU A 68 -3.97 -4.97 1.88
CA GLU A 68 -4.11 -5.10 0.43
C GLU A 68 -3.68 -3.83 -0.33
N LYS A 69 -3.39 -2.75 0.40
CA LYS A 69 -2.89 -1.48 -0.14
C LYS A 69 -1.36 -1.45 -0.27
N THR A 70 -0.69 -2.60 -0.09
CA THR A 70 0.78 -2.69 -0.06
C THR A 70 1.45 -2.14 -1.32
N TRP A 71 0.81 -2.26 -2.50
CA TRP A 71 1.38 -1.71 -3.73
C TRP A 71 1.50 -0.17 -3.67
N ARG A 72 0.41 0.53 -3.30
CA ARG A 72 0.45 2.00 -3.19
C ARG A 72 1.39 2.44 -2.08
N LEU A 73 1.39 1.73 -0.94
CA LEU A 73 2.28 2.02 0.18
C LEU A 73 3.75 1.85 -0.21
N HIS A 74 4.08 0.79 -0.98
CA HIS A 74 5.42 0.62 -1.53
C HIS A 74 5.83 1.79 -2.42
N VAL A 75 4.95 2.24 -3.33
CA VAL A 75 5.23 3.39 -4.20
C VAL A 75 5.43 4.67 -3.38
N CYS A 76 4.60 4.90 -2.36
CA CYS A 76 4.77 6.03 -1.43
C CYS A 76 6.12 5.97 -0.71
N CYS A 77 6.49 4.82 -0.16
CA CYS A 77 7.77 4.64 0.53
C CYS A 77 8.97 4.81 -0.42
N TRP A 78 8.87 4.29 -1.64
CA TRP A 78 9.90 4.49 -2.66
C TRP A 78 10.09 5.97 -3.01
N ALA A 79 8.99 6.68 -3.27
CA ALA A 79 9.03 8.12 -3.57
C ALA A 79 9.57 8.93 -2.38
N ALA A 80 9.08 8.63 -1.17
CA ALA A 80 9.53 9.29 0.05
C ALA A 80 11.02 9.07 0.33
N ARG A 81 11.53 7.85 0.10
CA ARG A 81 12.96 7.55 0.21
C ARG A 81 13.79 8.37 -0.79
N GLY A 82 13.33 8.48 -2.03
CA GLY A 82 13.96 9.33 -3.04
C GLY A 82 13.97 10.81 -2.63
N ALA A 83 12.87 11.30 -2.04
CA ALA A 83 12.74 12.68 -1.57
C ALA A 83 13.68 13.03 -0.39
N LEU A 84 14.20 12.04 0.35
CA LEU A 84 15.20 12.31 1.40
C LEU A 84 16.48 12.97 0.88
N SER A 85 16.80 12.84 -0.40
CA SER A 85 17.94 13.52 -1.03
C SER A 85 17.70 15.01 -1.32
N LEU A 86 16.44 15.45 -1.27
CA LEU A 86 16.06 16.84 -1.52
C LEU A 86 15.99 17.62 -0.20
N SER A 87 16.08 18.95 -0.27
CA SER A 87 15.80 19.83 0.88
C SER A 87 14.30 20.03 1.04
N GLY A 88 13.86 20.27 2.29
CA GLY A 88 12.45 20.56 2.62
C GLY A 88 11.83 19.50 3.51
N ASP A 89 10.56 19.70 3.79
CA ASP A 89 9.73 18.87 4.66
C ASP A 89 8.79 17.99 3.85
N PHE A 90 8.09 17.06 4.54
CA PHE A 90 7.10 16.19 3.94
C PHE A 90 5.69 16.72 4.23
N VAL A 91 4.80 16.56 3.29
CA VAL A 91 3.39 16.96 3.41
C VAL A 91 2.50 15.86 2.86
N GLU A 92 1.47 15.49 3.61
CA GLU A 92 0.37 14.64 3.14
C GLU A 92 -0.95 15.39 3.32
N CYS A 93 -1.75 15.45 2.25
CA CYS A 93 -3.10 16.00 2.26
C CYS A 93 -4.10 14.88 2.03
N GLY A 94 -5.14 14.79 2.87
CA GLY A 94 -6.07 13.66 2.85
C GLY A 94 -5.51 12.44 3.58
N VAL A 95 -5.21 12.62 4.85
CA VAL A 95 -4.51 11.63 5.71
C VAL A 95 -5.43 10.49 6.15
N TYR A 96 -6.75 10.76 6.25
CA TYR A 96 -7.74 9.81 6.75
C TYR A 96 -7.31 9.22 8.10
N GLN A 97 -7.07 7.91 8.18
CA GLN A 97 -6.62 7.23 9.41
C GLN A 97 -5.09 7.15 9.56
N GLY A 98 -4.34 7.77 8.65
CA GLY A 98 -2.89 7.89 8.76
C GLY A 98 -2.08 6.69 8.30
N LEU A 99 -2.69 5.72 7.59
CA LEU A 99 -2.00 4.51 7.15
C LEU A 99 -0.74 4.82 6.35
N SER A 100 -0.83 5.65 5.30
CA SER A 100 0.31 5.98 4.45
C SER A 100 1.38 6.76 5.19
N ALA A 101 0.98 7.79 5.94
CA ALA A 101 1.90 8.57 6.77
C ALA A 101 2.64 7.70 7.80
N GLY A 102 1.91 6.83 8.49
CA GLY A 102 2.47 5.93 9.49
C GLY A 102 3.48 4.95 8.89
N VAL A 103 3.11 4.30 7.78
CA VAL A 103 4.01 3.35 7.09
C VAL A 103 5.27 4.05 6.58
N VAL A 104 5.13 5.22 5.93
CA VAL A 104 6.28 6.00 5.45
C VAL A 104 7.18 6.42 6.61
N ALA A 105 6.59 6.95 7.68
CA ALA A 105 7.35 7.44 8.84
C ALA A 105 8.12 6.30 9.51
N GLN A 106 7.50 5.15 9.71
CA GLN A 106 8.16 4.00 10.31
C GLN A 106 9.24 3.40 9.39
N TYR A 107 8.92 3.17 8.11
CA TYR A 107 9.83 2.57 7.15
C TYR A 107 11.09 3.42 6.91
N LEU A 108 10.97 4.74 6.94
CA LEU A 108 12.09 5.67 6.77
C LEU A 108 12.78 6.02 8.09
N ALA A 109 12.35 5.45 9.22
CA ALA A 109 12.79 5.87 10.55
C ALA A 109 12.73 7.40 10.70
N PHE A 110 11.57 7.99 10.36
CA PHE A 110 11.40 9.44 10.16
C PHE A 110 11.74 10.26 11.41
N ALA A 111 11.58 9.68 12.59
CA ALA A 111 12.00 10.31 13.86
C ALA A 111 13.50 10.66 13.90
N ASN A 112 14.33 10.00 13.09
CA ASN A 112 15.76 10.26 12.98
C ASN A 112 16.09 11.27 11.87
N GLN A 113 15.09 11.74 11.11
CA GLN A 113 15.25 12.76 10.09
C GLN A 113 15.10 14.16 10.70
N ASN A 114 16.00 15.07 10.34
CA ASN A 114 15.87 16.48 10.77
C ASN A 114 14.87 17.22 9.86
N ARG A 115 13.62 16.78 9.84
CA ARG A 115 12.55 17.28 8.97
C ARG A 115 11.20 17.17 9.67
N ALA A 116 10.24 17.98 9.24
CA ALA A 116 8.84 17.84 9.62
C ALA A 116 8.05 17.00 8.61
N PHE A 117 7.01 16.32 9.10
CA PHE A 117 5.99 15.69 8.28
C PHE A 117 4.64 16.32 8.63
N TYR A 118 4.14 17.18 7.77
CA TYR A 118 2.88 17.89 7.96
C TYR A 118 1.73 17.05 7.41
N LEU A 119 0.72 16.83 8.25
CA LEU A 119 -0.44 16.02 7.92
C LEU A 119 -1.68 16.91 7.93
N TYR A 120 -2.35 17.02 6.77
CA TYR A 120 -3.53 17.83 6.59
C TYR A 120 -4.75 16.98 6.25
N ASP A 121 -5.75 17.04 7.10
CA ASP A 121 -7.06 16.42 6.89
C ASP A 121 -8.10 17.21 7.67
N THR A 122 -9.37 16.96 7.43
CA THR A 122 -10.45 17.50 8.28
C THR A 122 -10.48 16.78 9.62
N PHE A 123 -10.01 15.54 9.68
CA PHE A 123 -10.09 14.64 10.83
C PHE A 123 -11.52 14.48 11.38
N ALA A 124 -12.51 14.67 10.51
CA ALA A 124 -13.93 14.62 10.86
C ALA A 124 -14.64 13.35 10.36
N GLY A 125 -13.93 12.45 9.70
CA GLY A 125 -14.43 11.18 9.15
C GLY A 125 -14.89 11.29 7.72
#